data_6a1d084e46e1437fec1f00e2b3344747
#
_entry.id   6a1d084e46e1437fec1f00e2b3344747
#
_cell.length_a   1.000
_cell.length_b   1.000
_cell.length_c   1.000
_cell.angle_alpha   90.00
_cell.angle_beta   90.00
_cell.angle_gamma   90.00
#
_symmetry.space_group_name_H-M   'P 1'
#
loop_
_entity.id
_entity.type
_entity.pdbx_description
1 polymer ?
#
loop_
_entity_poly.entity_id
_entity_poly.type
_entity_poly.pdbx_seq_one_letter_code
_entity_poly.pdbx_strand_id
1 'polypeptide(L)'
;FTGSKEKITNRNYVFGEHNSHGPNRKEHYPSRMIFDGRYYYIQNLMHEKEYELPADLKEEKGWGNKSYQATLDAKDTHPTEYNLLKQLESGRPFEELYDMKNDPGQLYNLAGKEHLIEKQNELKKALENWREQTNDLVNDPLEIKTRQIKKQ
;
A
#
# COMPACT_ATOMS: atom_id res chain seq x y z
N PHE A 1 -15.11 -12.40 29.89
CA PHE A 1 -14.92 -11.14 29.13
C PHE A 1 -16.28 -10.45 29.02
N THR A 2 -16.59 -9.58 29.96
CA THR A 2 -17.70 -8.64 29.85
C THR A 2 -17.19 -7.39 29.16
N GLY A 3 -17.12 -7.43 27.84
CA GLY A 3 -16.85 -6.24 27.05
C GLY A 3 -18.01 -5.26 27.24
N SER A 4 -17.75 -4.09 27.82
CA SER A 4 -18.70 -2.99 27.80
C SER A 4 -19.02 -2.69 26.34
N LYS A 5 -20.30 -2.77 25.99
CA LYS A 5 -20.79 -2.26 24.71
C LYS A 5 -20.79 -0.71 24.76
N GLU A 6 -19.62 -0.11 24.87
CA GLU A 6 -19.50 1.29 24.52
C GLU A 6 -19.86 1.39 23.03
N LYS A 7 -20.90 2.17 22.74
CA LYS A 7 -21.24 2.59 21.39
C LYS A 7 -19.95 3.05 20.72
N ILE A 8 -19.49 2.33 19.72
CA ILE A 8 -18.41 2.78 18.85
C ILE A 8 -18.97 4.03 18.17
N THR A 9 -18.72 5.18 18.78
CA THR A 9 -19.01 6.48 18.20
C THR A 9 -18.27 6.57 16.89
N ASN A 10 -18.97 6.93 15.82
CA ASN A 10 -18.53 7.07 14.43
C ASN A 10 -17.02 7.29 14.30
N ARG A 11 -16.30 6.26 13.88
CA ARG A 11 -14.93 6.42 13.43
C ARG A 11 -14.99 7.08 12.07
N ASN A 12 -14.53 8.31 11.99
CA ASN A 12 -14.46 9.03 10.72
C ASN A 12 -13.43 8.40 9.77
N TYR A 13 -12.43 7.69 10.31
CA TYR A 13 -11.34 7.12 9.56
C TYR A 13 -10.99 5.69 10.01
N VAL A 14 -10.54 4.90 9.06
CA VAL A 14 -9.87 3.61 9.29
C VAL A 14 -8.42 3.77 8.83
N PHE A 15 -7.47 3.36 9.67
CA PHE A 15 -6.05 3.41 9.38
C PHE A 15 -5.50 2.00 9.22
N GLY A 16 -4.48 1.86 8.37
CA GLY A 16 -3.79 0.62 8.16
C GLY A 16 -2.30 0.83 7.89
N GLU A 17 -1.53 -0.20 8.18
CA GLU A 17 -0.11 -0.24 7.90
C GLU A 17 0.29 -1.55 7.24
N HIS A 18 1.26 -1.47 6.37
CA HIS A 18 1.96 -2.61 5.80
C HIS A 18 3.46 -2.32 5.84
N ASN A 19 4.27 -3.28 6.26
CA ASN A 19 5.72 -3.08 6.37
C ASN A 19 6.51 -4.03 5.49
N SER A 20 6.06 -5.29 5.34
CA SER A 20 6.79 -6.31 4.60
C SER A 20 5.90 -7.50 4.28
N HIS A 21 6.12 -8.13 3.14
CA HIS A 21 5.50 -9.41 2.78
C HIS A 21 6.19 -10.62 3.40
N GLY A 22 7.42 -10.45 3.93
CA GLY A 22 8.19 -11.55 4.49
C GLY A 22 9.41 -11.08 5.29
N PRO A 23 10.26 -12.02 5.77
CA PRO A 23 11.40 -11.72 6.62
C PRO A 23 12.58 -11.10 5.87
N ASN A 24 12.62 -11.19 4.55
CA ASN A 24 13.73 -10.70 3.75
C ASN A 24 13.67 -9.19 3.55
N ARG A 25 14.83 -8.52 3.59
CA ARG A 25 14.92 -7.07 3.36
C ARG A 25 14.42 -6.62 1.99
N LYS A 26 14.47 -7.47 0.99
CA LYS A 26 13.95 -7.21 -0.36
C LYS A 26 12.43 -7.04 -0.38
N GLU A 27 11.74 -7.69 0.56
CA GLU A 27 10.29 -7.70 0.69
C GLU A 27 9.74 -6.52 1.52
N HIS A 28 10.65 -5.66 2.06
CA HIS A 28 10.26 -4.47 2.78
C HIS A 28 9.80 -3.38 1.84
N TYR A 29 8.50 -3.06 1.93
CA TYR A 29 7.88 -1.97 1.21
C TYR A 29 6.82 -1.32 2.11
N PRO A 30 7.24 -0.51 3.10
CA PRO A 30 6.32 0.08 4.06
C PRO A 30 5.37 1.06 3.39
N SER A 31 4.10 0.91 3.70
CA SER A 31 3.06 1.85 3.33
C SER A 31 2.13 2.15 4.51
N ARG A 32 1.51 3.31 4.47
CA ARG A 32 0.49 3.76 5.42
C ARG A 32 -0.75 4.17 4.67
N MET A 33 -1.90 3.89 5.24
CA MET A 33 -3.16 4.12 4.55
C MET A 33 -4.23 4.66 5.49
N ILE A 34 -5.15 5.42 4.92
CA ILE A 34 -6.34 5.95 5.57
C ILE A 34 -7.54 5.84 4.64
N PHE A 35 -8.68 5.49 5.21
CA PHE A 35 -9.95 5.40 4.50
C PHE A 35 -11.04 6.16 5.27
N ASP A 36 -11.79 7.03 4.58
CA ASP A 36 -12.85 7.86 5.16
C ASP A 36 -14.27 7.36 4.89
N GLY A 37 -14.39 6.14 4.36
CA GLY A 37 -15.66 5.55 3.92
C GLY A 37 -15.93 5.68 2.42
N ARG A 38 -15.18 6.55 1.72
CA ARG A 38 -15.23 6.70 0.28
C ARG A 38 -13.85 6.76 -0.36
N TYR A 39 -12.97 7.61 0.15
CA TYR A 39 -11.63 7.80 -0.40
C TYR A 39 -10.61 7.00 0.39
N TYR A 40 -9.74 6.33 -0.37
CA TYR A 40 -8.63 5.54 0.14
C TYR A 40 -7.33 6.22 -0.26
N TYR A 41 -6.56 6.70 0.73
CA TYR A 41 -5.30 7.37 0.52
C TYR A 41 -4.15 6.52 1.07
N ILE A 42 -3.07 6.41 0.30
CA ILE A 42 -1.90 5.59 0.62
C ILE A 42 -0.64 6.45 0.49
N GLN A 43 0.28 6.30 1.44
CA GLN A 43 1.67 6.75 1.34
C GLN A 43 2.60 5.54 1.24
N ASN A 44 3.39 5.47 0.18
CA ASN A 44 4.43 4.46 -0.03
C ASN A 44 5.78 5.02 0.42
N LEU A 45 6.23 4.63 1.62
CA LEU A 45 7.38 5.25 2.29
C LEU A 45 8.74 4.87 1.65
N MET A 46 8.76 3.85 0.79
CA MET A 46 9.93 3.46 0.00
C MET A 46 9.61 3.43 -1.50
N HIS A 47 8.89 4.46 -1.98
CA HIS A 47 8.38 4.55 -3.35
C HIS A 47 9.47 4.52 -4.43
N GLU A 48 10.71 4.87 -4.09
CA GLU A 48 11.87 4.80 -5.00
C GLU A 48 12.37 3.37 -5.23
N LYS A 49 11.90 2.42 -4.40
CA LYS A 49 12.26 1.02 -4.52
C LYS A 49 11.29 0.31 -5.46
N GLU A 50 11.82 -0.55 -6.32
CA GLU A 50 10.99 -1.49 -7.08
C GLU A 50 10.14 -2.35 -6.14
N TYR A 51 8.86 -2.51 -6.48
CA TYR A 51 7.93 -3.31 -5.70
C TYR A 51 7.97 -4.74 -6.20
N GLU A 52 8.73 -5.58 -5.52
CA GLU A 52 8.79 -7.00 -5.81
C GLU A 52 7.80 -7.76 -4.91
N LEU A 53 6.85 -8.48 -5.53
CA LEU A 53 5.99 -9.41 -4.81
C LEU A 53 6.73 -10.74 -4.65
N PRO A 54 6.86 -11.28 -3.43
CA PRO A 54 7.55 -12.56 -3.18
C PRO A 54 6.96 -13.73 -3.98
N ALA A 55 5.67 -13.70 -4.24
CA ALA A 55 4.98 -14.71 -5.04
C ALA A 55 5.37 -14.69 -6.52
N ASP A 56 5.87 -13.55 -7.00
CA ASP A 56 6.27 -13.34 -8.40
C ASP A 56 7.75 -13.62 -8.60
N LEU A 57 8.52 -13.69 -7.51
CA LEU A 57 9.93 -13.96 -7.52
C LEU A 57 10.21 -15.47 -7.67
N LYS A 58 10.38 -15.92 -8.90
CA LYS A 58 11.28 -16.98 -9.34
C LYS A 58 10.85 -18.44 -9.28
N GLU A 59 10.94 -18.99 -10.48
CA GLU A 59 11.01 -20.39 -10.85
C GLU A 59 12.11 -21.23 -10.18
N GLU A 60 13.07 -20.67 -9.47
CA GLU A 60 14.21 -21.41 -8.90
C GLU A 60 13.85 -22.61 -8.03
N LYS A 61 12.56 -22.76 -7.64
CA LYS A 61 12.05 -23.90 -6.87
C LYS A 61 10.75 -24.52 -7.42
N GLY A 62 10.39 -24.27 -8.68
CA GLY A 62 9.18 -24.88 -9.28
C GLY A 62 7.84 -24.34 -8.75
N TRP A 63 7.84 -23.20 -8.08
CA TRP A 63 6.64 -22.58 -7.49
C TRP A 63 6.30 -21.23 -8.16
N GLY A 64 6.58 -21.12 -9.46
CA GLY A 64 6.24 -19.92 -10.22
C GLY A 64 4.74 -19.59 -10.08
N ASN A 65 4.42 -18.29 -9.88
CA ASN A 65 3.03 -17.83 -9.88
C ASN A 65 2.48 -17.92 -11.32
N LYS A 66 1.66 -18.97 -11.55
CA LYS A 66 1.07 -19.22 -12.88
C LYS A 66 0.19 -18.06 -13.36
N SER A 67 -0.44 -17.33 -12.43
CA SER A 67 -1.24 -16.13 -12.78
C SER A 67 -0.35 -14.99 -13.25
N TYR A 68 0.80 -14.78 -12.63
CA TYR A 68 1.79 -13.82 -13.07
C TYR A 68 2.28 -14.12 -14.49
N GLN A 69 2.72 -15.36 -14.73
CA GLN A 69 3.16 -15.79 -16.05
C GLN A 69 2.06 -15.67 -17.10
N ALA A 70 0.84 -16.08 -16.78
CA ALA A 70 -0.30 -15.94 -17.68
C ALA A 70 -0.59 -14.47 -18.06
N THR A 71 -0.40 -13.53 -17.12
CA THR A 71 -0.54 -12.09 -17.40
C THR A 71 0.56 -11.60 -18.32
N LEU A 72 1.80 -12.07 -18.16
CA LEU A 72 2.91 -11.75 -19.06
C LEU A 72 2.66 -12.30 -20.49
N ASP A 73 2.19 -13.53 -20.59
CA ASP A 73 1.91 -14.20 -21.87
C ASP A 73 0.73 -13.57 -22.61
N ALA A 74 -0.19 -12.94 -21.86
CA ALA A 74 -1.39 -12.30 -22.39
C ALA A 74 -1.16 -10.84 -22.89
N LYS A 75 0.08 -10.38 -23.03
CA LYS A 75 0.43 -9.01 -23.43
C LYS A 75 -0.36 -8.49 -24.63
N ASP A 76 -0.50 -9.30 -25.67
CA ASP A 76 -1.16 -8.88 -26.91
C ASP A 76 -2.68 -9.05 -26.87
N THR A 77 -3.20 -9.94 -26.03
CA THR A 77 -4.64 -10.22 -25.90
C THR A 77 -5.29 -9.44 -24.76
N HIS A 78 -4.54 -9.11 -23.70
CA HIS A 78 -4.99 -8.38 -22.52
C HIS A 78 -3.97 -7.29 -22.13
N PRO A 79 -3.76 -6.28 -23.00
CA PRO A 79 -2.72 -5.26 -22.81
C PRO A 79 -2.96 -4.38 -21.56
N THR A 80 -4.20 -4.22 -21.12
CA THR A 80 -4.52 -3.44 -19.93
C THR A 80 -3.96 -4.09 -18.67
N GLU A 81 -4.22 -5.38 -18.48
CA GLU A 81 -3.75 -6.16 -17.33
C GLU A 81 -2.23 -6.28 -17.33
N TYR A 82 -1.63 -6.51 -18.49
CA TYR A 82 -0.18 -6.51 -18.67
C TYR A 82 0.44 -5.16 -18.26
N ASN A 83 -0.12 -4.04 -18.73
CA ASN A 83 0.41 -2.72 -18.42
C ASN A 83 0.26 -2.37 -16.94
N LEU A 84 -0.85 -2.75 -16.28
CA LEU A 84 -1.04 -2.58 -14.84
C LEU A 84 0.01 -3.39 -14.05
N LEU A 85 0.28 -4.63 -14.45
CA LEU A 85 1.33 -5.44 -13.83
C LEU A 85 2.70 -4.77 -13.96
N LYS A 86 3.06 -4.30 -15.16
CA LYS A 86 4.35 -3.61 -15.41
C LYS A 86 4.46 -2.29 -14.65
N GLN A 87 3.34 -1.58 -14.48
CA GLN A 87 3.31 -0.36 -13.66
C GLN A 87 3.58 -0.68 -12.18
N LEU A 88 3.02 -1.77 -11.64
CA LEU A 88 3.31 -2.21 -10.27
C LEU A 88 4.79 -2.57 -10.09
N GLU A 89 5.40 -3.27 -11.05
CA GLU A 89 6.82 -3.65 -11.01
C GLU A 89 7.76 -2.46 -11.07
N SER A 90 7.40 -1.39 -11.80
CA SER A 90 8.23 -0.19 -11.95
C SER A 90 8.33 0.67 -10.68
N GLY A 91 7.65 0.29 -9.62
CA GLY A 91 7.55 1.02 -8.38
C GLY A 91 6.22 1.76 -8.24
N ARG A 92 5.80 1.95 -7.00
CA ARG A 92 4.56 2.68 -6.69
C ARG A 92 4.86 4.15 -6.49
N PRO A 93 3.95 5.07 -6.86
CA PRO A 93 4.13 6.49 -6.55
C PRO A 93 4.14 6.72 -5.03
N PHE A 94 4.74 7.83 -4.58
CA PHE A 94 4.76 8.18 -3.16
C PHE A 94 3.35 8.29 -2.56
N GLU A 95 2.41 8.91 -3.31
CA GLU A 95 1.03 9.09 -2.88
C GLU A 95 0.06 8.45 -3.88
N GLU A 96 -0.93 7.76 -3.32
CA GLU A 96 -2.05 7.21 -4.09
C GLU A 96 -3.37 7.63 -3.45
N LEU A 97 -4.35 7.96 -4.29
CA LEU A 97 -5.71 8.30 -3.87
C LEU A 97 -6.71 7.60 -4.78
N TYR A 98 -7.68 6.91 -4.19
CA TYR A 98 -8.70 6.16 -4.92
C TYR A 98 -10.10 6.51 -4.43
N ASP A 99 -11.07 6.67 -5.35
CA ASP A 99 -12.50 6.79 -5.02
C ASP A 99 -13.12 5.39 -5.02
N MET A 100 -13.15 4.74 -3.87
CA MET A 100 -13.62 3.36 -3.72
C MET A 100 -15.09 3.15 -4.13
N LYS A 101 -15.87 4.22 -4.24
CA LYS A 101 -17.25 4.14 -4.75
C LYS A 101 -17.30 3.96 -6.26
N ASN A 102 -16.42 4.65 -6.99
CA ASN A 102 -16.39 4.67 -8.45
C ASN A 102 -15.32 3.75 -9.05
N ASP A 103 -14.28 3.44 -8.26
CA ASP A 103 -13.14 2.60 -8.63
C ASP A 103 -12.79 1.62 -7.49
N PRO A 104 -13.65 0.64 -7.20
CA PRO A 104 -13.40 -0.34 -6.14
C PRO A 104 -12.18 -1.24 -6.42
N GLY A 105 -11.72 -1.31 -7.68
CA GLY A 105 -10.52 -2.03 -8.09
C GLY A 105 -9.22 -1.26 -7.92
N GLN A 106 -9.29 0.04 -7.54
CA GLN A 106 -8.10 0.90 -7.36
C GLN A 106 -7.21 0.96 -8.62
N LEU A 107 -7.83 1.08 -9.79
CA LEU A 107 -7.15 1.08 -11.08
C LEU A 107 -6.63 2.46 -11.48
N TYR A 108 -7.26 3.52 -10.96
CA TYR A 108 -6.97 4.90 -11.37
C TYR A 108 -6.52 5.74 -10.18
N ASN A 109 -5.21 5.98 -10.08
CA ASN A 109 -4.66 6.88 -9.05
C ASN A 109 -5.10 8.33 -9.33
N LEU A 110 -5.81 8.92 -8.36
CA LEU A 110 -6.34 10.29 -8.40
C LEU A 110 -5.46 11.30 -7.64
N ALA A 111 -4.32 10.86 -7.07
CA ALA A 111 -3.43 11.75 -6.35
C ALA A 111 -2.93 12.90 -7.24
N GLY A 112 -2.92 14.10 -6.69
CA GLY A 112 -2.52 15.32 -7.40
C GLY A 112 -3.57 15.90 -8.36
N LYS A 113 -4.77 15.31 -8.46
CA LYS A 113 -5.85 15.90 -9.26
C LYS A 113 -6.38 17.16 -8.56
N GLU A 114 -6.41 18.28 -9.30
CA GLU A 114 -6.77 19.61 -8.77
C GLU A 114 -8.10 19.61 -7.99
N HIS A 115 -9.13 18.97 -8.53
CA HIS A 115 -10.46 18.92 -7.91
C HIS A 115 -10.54 18.02 -6.65
N LEU A 116 -9.48 17.27 -6.32
CA LEU A 116 -9.37 16.41 -5.14
C LEU A 116 -8.23 16.81 -4.20
N ILE A 117 -7.51 17.87 -4.49
CA ILE A 117 -6.33 18.27 -3.71
C ILE A 117 -6.67 18.59 -2.25
N GLU A 118 -7.81 19.22 -1.99
CA GLU A 118 -8.27 19.51 -0.63
C GLU A 118 -8.58 18.20 0.13
N LYS A 119 -9.27 17.26 -0.51
CA LYS A 119 -9.57 15.94 0.07
C LYS A 119 -8.29 15.14 0.33
N GLN A 120 -7.35 15.14 -0.60
CA GLN A 120 -6.06 14.49 -0.43
C GLN A 120 -5.30 15.08 0.77
N ASN A 121 -5.25 16.41 0.89
CA ASN A 121 -4.57 17.10 2.00
C ASN A 121 -5.24 16.82 3.35
N GLU A 122 -6.58 16.75 3.40
CA GLU A 122 -7.32 16.36 4.59
C GLU A 122 -6.90 14.96 5.07
N LEU A 123 -6.93 13.97 4.16
CA LEU A 123 -6.58 12.60 4.47
C LEU A 123 -5.10 12.45 4.85
N LYS A 124 -4.22 13.13 4.14
CA LYS A 124 -2.78 13.18 4.44
C LYS A 124 -2.53 13.69 5.86
N LYS A 125 -3.12 14.83 6.21
CA LYS A 125 -2.98 15.41 7.56
C LYS A 125 -3.53 14.49 8.65
N ALA A 126 -4.67 13.85 8.41
CA ALA A 126 -5.25 12.90 9.36
C ALA A 126 -4.35 11.66 9.54
N LEU A 127 -3.75 11.16 8.46
CA LEU A 127 -2.80 10.06 8.50
C LEU A 127 -1.53 10.44 9.25
N GLU A 128 -0.96 11.62 9.00
CA GLU A 128 0.22 12.14 9.70
C GLU A 128 -0.03 12.26 11.21
N ASN A 129 -1.16 12.86 11.61
CA ASN A 129 -1.56 12.94 13.03
C ASN A 129 -1.68 11.55 13.68
N TRP A 130 -2.27 10.58 12.99
CA TRP A 130 -2.37 9.21 13.49
C TRP A 130 -0.99 8.56 13.68
N ARG A 131 -0.08 8.76 12.72
CA ARG A 131 1.31 8.27 12.79
C ARG A 131 2.06 8.86 13.97
N GLU A 132 1.90 10.16 14.23
CA GLU A 132 2.48 10.83 15.40
C GLU A 132 1.91 10.27 16.71
N GLN A 133 0.58 10.14 16.82
CA GLN A 133 -0.10 9.63 18.02
C GLN A 133 0.25 8.17 18.34
N THR A 134 0.50 7.37 17.31
CA THR A 134 0.89 5.95 17.46
C THR A 134 2.40 5.75 17.56
N ASN A 135 3.18 6.83 17.51
CA ASN A 135 4.64 6.79 17.47
C ASN A 135 5.16 5.90 16.33
N ASP A 136 4.53 6.05 15.16
CA ASP A 136 4.93 5.35 13.93
C ASP A 136 6.17 6.01 13.33
N LEU A 137 7.34 5.54 13.78
CA LEU A 137 8.66 6.08 13.41
C LEU A 137 9.21 5.50 12.09
N VAL A 138 8.39 4.84 11.30
CA VAL A 138 8.82 4.23 10.03
C VAL A 138 8.94 5.32 8.94
N ASN A 139 9.78 6.33 9.19
CA ASN A 139 10.19 7.32 8.19
C ASN A 139 11.59 7.03 7.63
N ASP A 140 12.38 6.22 8.35
CA ASP A 140 13.76 5.92 7.97
C ASP A 140 13.91 4.43 7.65
N PRO A 141 14.35 4.08 6.44
CA PRO A 141 14.74 2.71 6.10
C PRO A 141 15.75 2.09 7.08
N LEU A 142 16.56 2.90 7.76
CA LEU A 142 17.48 2.46 8.81
C LEU A 142 16.76 2.04 10.09
N GLU A 143 15.67 2.70 10.47
CA GLU A 143 14.88 2.32 11.65
C GLU A 143 14.15 0.99 11.46
N ILE A 144 13.67 0.72 10.25
CA ILE A 144 13.11 -0.58 9.88
C ILE A 144 14.18 -1.68 10.13
N LYS A 145 15.45 -1.41 9.78
CA LYS A 145 16.57 -2.32 10.00
C LYS A 145 16.82 -2.55 11.50
N THR A 146 16.74 -1.51 12.30
CA THR A 146 17.08 -1.57 13.73
C THR A 146 16.01 -2.29 14.55
N ARG A 147 14.72 -2.14 14.20
CA ARG A 147 13.62 -2.84 14.86
C ARG A 147 13.66 -4.35 14.62
N GLN A 148 14.15 -4.81 13.46
CA GLN A 148 14.26 -6.22 13.13
C GLN A 148 15.41 -6.92 13.84
N ILE A 149 16.53 -6.23 14.03
CA ILE A 149 17.70 -6.78 14.76
C ILE A 149 17.37 -6.99 16.25
N LYS A 150 16.49 -6.17 16.83
CA LYS A 150 16.08 -6.29 18.24
C LYS A 150 15.03 -7.38 18.49
N LYS A 151 14.53 -8.05 17.47
CA LYS A 151 13.54 -9.16 17.57
C LYS A 151 14.17 -10.55 17.34
N GLN A 152 15.49 -10.62 17.12
CA GLN A 152 16.30 -11.85 17.15
C GLN A 152 17.02 -11.95 18.50
#